data_169c22125319cc130b76c6053b59486f
#
_entry.id   169c22125319cc130b76c6053b59486f
#
_cell.length_a   1.000
_cell.length_b   1.000
_cell.length_c   1.000
_cell.angle_alpha   90.00
_cell.angle_beta   90.00
_cell.angle_gamma   90.00
#
_symmetry.space_group_name_H-M   'P 1'
#
loop_
_entity.id
_entity.type
_entity.pdbx_description
1 polymer ?
#
loop_
_entity_poly.entity_id
_entity_poly.type
_entity_poly.pdbx_seq_one_letter_code
_entity_poly.pdbx_strand_id
1 'polypeptide(L)'
;MQNQLNELKRKMLEFFQRVKSNINHKKSEKVSEEKKSDGTGGKILPVLGSILVAIKGVLNTLFILGFIGGLFGAGVALGYGVALFDKAKVPPAEDLVKQVKNISSISEIVYADGSVIASIESDLLRTSVSSEEISDNLKKAIVATEDEHFLEHNGVVPKAVIRATLGTFAGLGSSSGGSTLTQQLIKQQVVGDAPTLARKATEIVDALALERSMSKDEILTTYLNVAPFGRNHKGQNIAGAQQAAEGIFGIDANRLSIPQAAFLAGLPQSPITYSPYENTGELKSDEDLELGLKRAKGVLYNMYRTGALTKEEYDQYKDYNIKQDFLPSGTVNAVSRDYLYFTAMSEATDRMYDYLVQQDNVSSQELKKEAVQKAYHERAEQELSKGGYKITTTINKKIHTAMQNAVANYGRLVDDATGQPEVGNVLMDNKTGAVLGFVGGRNYQINKTITPLTLSVLLPLQPNLCWPTVLPLTKA
;
A
#
# COMPACT_ATOMS: atom_id res chain seq x y z
N MET A 1 -26.38 -14.45 27.11
CA MET A 1 -25.05 -15.09 27.06
C MET A 1 -24.96 -16.29 28.01
N GLN A 2 -25.30 -16.15 29.31
CA GLN A 2 -25.26 -17.27 30.31
C GLN A 2 -26.15 -18.46 29.94
N ASN A 3 -27.38 -18.20 29.43
CA ASN A 3 -28.31 -19.26 29.01
C ASN A 3 -27.84 -20.05 27.77
N GLN A 4 -27.20 -19.40 26.84
CA GLN A 4 -26.63 -20.05 25.64
C GLN A 4 -25.39 -20.93 25.99
N LEU A 5 -24.58 -20.48 26.95
CA LEU A 5 -23.44 -21.23 27.46
C LEU A 5 -23.89 -22.51 28.21
N ASN A 6 -24.96 -22.41 29.00
CA ASN A 6 -25.52 -23.55 29.71
C ASN A 6 -26.18 -24.57 28.76
N GLU A 7 -26.81 -24.11 27.69
CA GLU A 7 -27.37 -24.99 26.66
C GLU A 7 -26.27 -25.73 25.87
N LEU A 8 -25.17 -25.02 25.54
CA LEU A 8 -24.02 -25.63 24.90
C LEU A 8 -23.35 -26.70 25.77
N LYS A 9 -23.18 -26.43 27.06
CA LYS A 9 -22.68 -27.41 28.04
C LYS A 9 -23.55 -28.64 28.12
N ARG A 10 -24.89 -28.48 28.13
CA ARG A 10 -25.84 -29.60 28.16
C ARG A 10 -25.73 -30.45 26.88
N LYS A 11 -25.71 -29.83 25.70
CA LYS A 11 -25.57 -30.55 24.42
C LYS A 11 -24.24 -31.29 24.32
N MET A 12 -23.14 -30.72 24.83
CA MET A 12 -21.86 -31.41 24.92
C MET A 12 -21.93 -32.62 25.86
N LEU A 13 -22.56 -32.49 27.02
CA LEU A 13 -22.66 -33.59 27.97
C LEU A 13 -23.50 -34.75 27.39
N GLU A 14 -24.59 -34.46 26.71
CA GLU A 14 -25.44 -35.46 26.02
C GLU A 14 -24.66 -36.14 24.87
N PHE A 15 -23.84 -35.40 24.14
CA PHE A 15 -22.96 -35.98 23.09
C PHE A 15 -21.94 -36.95 23.71
N PHE A 16 -21.24 -36.57 24.78
CA PHE A 16 -20.30 -37.46 25.48
C PHE A 16 -20.95 -38.71 26.07
N GLN A 17 -22.18 -38.60 26.60
CA GLN A 17 -22.93 -39.74 27.11
C GLN A 17 -23.33 -40.70 25.97
N ARG A 18 -23.73 -40.20 24.81
CA ARG A 18 -24.03 -41.03 23.60
C ARG A 18 -22.75 -41.75 23.07
N VAL A 19 -21.63 -41.03 23.03
CA VAL A 19 -20.36 -41.65 22.65
C VAL A 19 -19.94 -42.76 23.61
N LYS A 20 -20.09 -42.53 24.92
CA LYS A 20 -19.78 -43.52 25.96
C LYS A 20 -20.70 -44.74 25.92
N SER A 21 -22.00 -44.56 25.64
CA SER A 21 -22.95 -45.70 25.50
C SER A 21 -22.64 -46.52 24.24
N ASN A 22 -22.29 -45.88 23.09
CA ASN A 22 -21.92 -46.60 21.88
C ASN A 22 -20.62 -47.38 22.02
N ILE A 23 -19.64 -46.87 22.78
CA ILE A 23 -18.39 -47.58 23.08
C ILE A 23 -18.65 -48.79 23.94
N ASN A 24 -19.53 -48.67 24.95
CA ASN A 24 -19.87 -49.80 25.83
C ASN A 24 -20.75 -50.86 25.09
N HIS A 25 -21.62 -50.46 24.16
CA HIS A 25 -22.41 -51.41 23.34
C HIS A 25 -21.50 -52.24 22.42
N LYS A 26 -20.54 -51.59 21.75
CA LYS A 26 -19.55 -52.28 20.91
C LYS A 26 -18.60 -53.20 21.71
N LYS A 27 -18.37 -52.90 23.00
CA LYS A 27 -17.53 -53.72 23.86
C LYS A 27 -18.25 -54.97 24.33
N SER A 28 -19.61 -54.93 24.56
CA SER A 28 -20.43 -56.08 24.89
C SER A 28 -20.66 -57.04 23.73
N GLU A 29 -20.79 -56.51 22.46
CA GLU A 29 -20.91 -57.36 21.26
C GLU A 29 -19.60 -58.15 20.99
N LYS A 30 -18.41 -57.51 21.16
CA LYS A 30 -17.13 -58.21 20.98
C LYS A 30 -16.86 -59.32 21.99
N VAL A 31 -17.36 -59.21 23.22
CA VAL A 31 -17.19 -60.26 24.27
C VAL A 31 -18.11 -61.45 24.03
N SER A 32 -19.20 -61.31 23.26
CA SER A 32 -20.11 -62.41 22.91
C SER A 32 -19.64 -63.20 21.68
N GLU A 33 -18.81 -62.63 20.79
CA GLU A 33 -18.26 -63.33 19.62
C GLU A 33 -16.98 -64.12 19.88
N GLU A 34 -16.21 -63.82 20.93
CA GLU A 34 -14.95 -64.53 21.27
C GLU A 34 -15.15 -65.89 21.93
N LYS A 35 -16.38 -66.36 22.24
CA LYS A 35 -16.65 -67.65 22.88
C LYS A 35 -16.94 -68.83 21.95
N LYS A 36 -16.78 -68.64 20.61
CA LYS A 36 -16.96 -69.75 19.63
C LYS A 36 -15.85 -69.77 18.58
N SER A 37 -14.67 -70.25 18.93
CA SER A 37 -13.76 -70.89 17.98
C SER A 37 -12.57 -71.50 18.74
N ASP A 38 -12.72 -72.72 19.04
CA ASP A 38 -11.63 -73.65 19.32
C ASP A 38 -11.11 -74.13 17.95
N GLY A 39 -9.86 -73.84 17.63
CA GLY A 39 -9.23 -74.28 16.39
C GLY A 39 -7.81 -73.76 16.22
N THR A 40 -6.85 -74.60 16.53
CA THR A 40 -5.40 -74.48 16.33
C THR A 40 -4.98 -73.79 15.04
N GLY A 41 -4.43 -72.60 15.14
CA GLY A 41 -3.82 -71.89 14.02
C GLY A 41 -3.13 -70.57 14.41
N GLY A 42 -1.84 -70.62 14.53
CA GLY A 42 -0.90 -69.51 14.36
C GLY A 42 -0.96 -68.33 15.32
N LYS A 43 -0.03 -68.27 16.27
CA LYS A 43 0.22 -67.18 17.23
C LYS A 43 0.62 -65.80 16.60
N ILE A 44 0.54 -65.64 15.31
CA ILE A 44 0.94 -64.42 14.57
C ILE A 44 -0.24 -63.44 14.39
N LEU A 45 -1.47 -63.88 14.21
CA LEU A 45 -2.65 -63.04 13.99
C LEU A 45 -3.02 -62.14 15.17
N PRO A 46 -3.02 -62.58 16.44
CA PRO A 46 -3.35 -61.70 17.57
C PRO A 46 -2.31 -60.63 17.83
N VAL A 47 -1.03 -60.86 17.52
CA VAL A 47 0.04 -59.86 17.66
C VAL A 47 -0.10 -58.73 16.63
N LEU A 48 -0.44 -59.07 15.37
CA LEU A 48 -0.71 -58.06 14.33
C LEU A 48 -1.93 -57.18 14.69
N GLY A 49 -2.99 -57.81 15.22
CA GLY A 49 -4.18 -57.08 15.68
C GLY A 49 -3.87 -56.09 16.81
N SER A 50 -3.06 -56.51 17.78
CA SER A 50 -2.62 -55.67 18.90
C SER A 50 -1.75 -54.49 18.45
N ILE A 51 -0.85 -54.72 17.49
CA ILE A 51 -0.02 -53.65 16.87
C ILE A 51 -0.89 -52.64 16.14
N LEU A 52 -1.86 -53.08 15.34
CA LEU A 52 -2.77 -52.19 14.63
C LEU A 52 -3.63 -51.33 15.60
N VAL A 53 -4.09 -51.90 16.70
CA VAL A 53 -4.84 -51.18 17.74
C VAL A 53 -3.94 -50.14 18.42
N ALA A 54 -2.68 -50.50 18.72
CA ALA A 54 -1.71 -49.58 19.29
C ALA A 54 -1.40 -48.40 18.34
N ILE A 55 -1.13 -48.69 17.05
CA ILE A 55 -0.90 -47.65 16.02
C ILE A 55 -2.13 -46.73 15.89
N LYS A 56 -3.34 -47.30 15.85
CA LYS A 56 -4.58 -46.51 15.80
C LYS A 56 -4.75 -45.64 17.08
N GLY A 57 -4.37 -46.16 18.23
CA GLY A 57 -4.36 -45.41 19.50
C GLY A 57 -3.40 -44.23 19.46
N VAL A 58 -2.16 -44.44 18.98
CA VAL A 58 -1.14 -43.38 18.83
C VAL A 58 -1.61 -42.33 17.82
N LEU A 59 -2.11 -42.74 16.66
CA LEU A 59 -2.62 -41.81 15.64
C LEU A 59 -3.80 -40.96 16.14
N ASN A 60 -4.73 -41.57 16.89
CA ASN A 60 -5.84 -40.87 17.50
C ASN A 60 -5.38 -39.87 18.58
N THR A 61 -4.38 -40.22 19.37
CA THR A 61 -3.78 -39.33 20.38
C THR A 61 -3.07 -38.16 19.69
N LEU A 62 -2.29 -38.41 18.63
CA LEU A 62 -1.66 -37.35 17.84
C LEU A 62 -2.69 -36.42 17.17
N PHE A 63 -3.78 -36.98 16.66
CA PHE A 63 -4.88 -36.21 16.12
C PHE A 63 -5.53 -35.31 17.16
N ILE A 64 -5.81 -35.82 18.37
CA ILE A 64 -6.38 -35.05 19.46
C ILE A 64 -5.42 -33.93 19.91
N LEU A 65 -4.13 -34.24 20.06
CA LEU A 65 -3.12 -33.25 20.43
C LEU A 65 -2.98 -32.18 19.35
N GLY A 66 -3.00 -32.56 18.07
CA GLY A 66 -3.00 -31.64 16.95
C GLY A 66 -4.26 -30.75 16.92
N PHE A 67 -5.41 -31.32 17.20
CA PHE A 67 -6.67 -30.58 17.30
C PHE A 67 -6.69 -29.58 18.47
N ILE A 68 -6.21 -29.98 19.65
CA ILE A 68 -6.08 -29.09 20.82
C ILE A 68 -5.08 -27.98 20.54
N GLY A 69 -3.91 -28.33 19.94
CA GLY A 69 -2.91 -27.33 19.52
C GLY A 69 -3.46 -26.35 18.49
N GLY A 70 -4.25 -26.85 17.55
CA GLY A 70 -4.94 -26.00 16.56
C GLY A 70 -5.96 -25.03 17.19
N LEU A 71 -6.76 -25.51 18.14
CA LEU A 71 -7.70 -24.66 18.88
C LEU A 71 -6.99 -23.60 19.73
N PHE A 72 -5.89 -23.97 20.38
CA PHE A 72 -5.07 -23.05 21.16
C PHE A 72 -4.45 -21.97 20.23
N GLY A 73 -3.85 -22.39 19.11
CA GLY A 73 -3.30 -21.46 18.10
C GLY A 73 -4.35 -20.51 17.54
N ALA A 74 -5.55 -21.02 17.24
CA ALA A 74 -6.67 -20.20 16.81
C ALA A 74 -7.12 -19.19 17.88
N GLY A 75 -7.16 -19.60 19.16
CA GLY A 75 -7.47 -18.73 20.28
C GLY A 75 -6.47 -17.58 20.45
N VAL A 76 -5.17 -17.89 20.34
CA VAL A 76 -4.10 -16.87 20.39
C VAL A 76 -4.21 -15.91 19.20
N ALA A 77 -4.46 -16.42 18.00
CA ALA A 77 -4.61 -15.60 16.80
C ALA A 77 -5.82 -14.67 16.89
N LEU A 78 -6.95 -15.16 17.37
CA LEU A 78 -8.15 -14.35 17.61
C LEU A 78 -7.92 -13.29 18.70
N GLY A 79 -7.28 -13.64 19.82
CA GLY A 79 -6.95 -12.70 20.89
C GLY A 79 -6.01 -11.59 20.41
N TYR A 80 -5.00 -11.94 19.63
CA TYR A 80 -4.11 -10.97 19.00
C TYR A 80 -4.86 -10.07 18.01
N GLY A 81 -5.74 -10.65 17.18
CA GLY A 81 -6.60 -9.89 16.27
C GLY A 81 -7.46 -8.85 17.02
N VAL A 82 -8.16 -9.26 18.08
CA VAL A 82 -8.96 -8.35 18.92
C VAL A 82 -8.11 -7.22 19.50
N ALA A 83 -6.91 -7.53 20.00
CA ALA A 83 -6.01 -6.52 20.55
C ALA A 83 -5.51 -5.50 19.50
N LEU A 84 -5.38 -5.90 18.22
CA LEU A 84 -5.05 -4.98 17.13
C LEU A 84 -6.21 -4.02 16.84
N PHE A 85 -7.45 -4.51 16.83
CA PHE A 85 -8.64 -3.67 16.61
C PHE A 85 -8.91 -2.72 17.79
N ASP A 86 -8.66 -3.13 19.02
CA ASP A 86 -8.81 -2.30 20.22
C ASP A 86 -7.81 -1.12 20.24
N LYS A 87 -6.63 -1.32 19.64
CA LYS A 87 -5.62 -0.26 19.50
C LYS A 87 -5.87 0.70 18.34
N ALA A 88 -6.70 0.34 17.38
CA ALA A 88 -7.04 1.19 16.25
C ALA A 88 -7.89 2.37 16.72
N LYS A 89 -7.28 3.56 16.78
CA LYS A 89 -7.99 4.80 17.12
C LYS A 89 -8.71 5.30 15.89
N VAL A 90 -10.03 5.34 15.94
CA VAL A 90 -10.85 5.97 14.88
C VAL A 90 -10.78 7.48 15.05
N PRO A 91 -10.33 8.24 14.04
CA PRO A 91 -10.44 9.69 14.05
C PRO A 91 -11.93 10.12 14.13
N PRO A 92 -12.24 11.33 14.59
CA PRO A 92 -13.57 11.90 14.43
C PRO A 92 -14.01 11.80 12.95
N ALA A 93 -15.30 11.51 12.72
CA ALA A 93 -15.81 11.29 11.36
C ALA A 93 -15.55 12.45 10.41
N GLU A 94 -15.66 13.69 10.92
CA GLU A 94 -15.38 14.91 10.15
C GLU A 94 -13.90 14.99 9.73
N ASP A 95 -12.97 14.64 10.63
CA ASP A 95 -11.53 14.65 10.34
C ASP A 95 -11.17 13.56 9.33
N LEU A 96 -11.79 12.37 9.44
CA LEU A 96 -11.59 11.28 8.49
C LEU A 96 -12.08 11.67 7.08
N VAL A 97 -13.28 12.23 6.97
CA VAL A 97 -13.82 12.73 5.69
C VAL A 97 -12.94 13.83 5.12
N LYS A 98 -12.46 14.75 5.97
CA LYS A 98 -11.56 15.83 5.55
C LYS A 98 -10.23 15.28 5.02
N GLN A 99 -9.63 14.30 5.71
CA GLN A 99 -8.39 13.64 5.25
C GLN A 99 -8.59 12.95 3.92
N VAL A 100 -9.69 12.19 3.77
CA VAL A 100 -9.99 11.45 2.55
C VAL A 100 -10.29 12.37 1.36
N LYS A 101 -11.00 13.50 1.59
CA LYS A 101 -11.32 14.51 0.56
C LYS A 101 -10.19 15.53 0.34
N ASN A 102 -9.14 15.54 1.17
CA ASN A 102 -8.02 16.47 1.01
C ASN A 102 -7.11 16.00 -0.14
N ILE A 103 -7.47 16.43 -1.34
CA ILE A 103 -6.86 15.92 -2.58
C ILE A 103 -5.55 16.61 -2.92
N SER A 104 -5.24 17.77 -2.39
CA SER A 104 -3.92 18.40 -2.50
C SER A 104 -3.82 19.73 -1.73
N SER A 105 -2.97 19.75 -0.73
CA SER A 105 -2.27 20.98 -0.36
C SER A 105 -0.85 20.87 -0.90
N ILE A 106 -0.40 21.82 -1.69
CA ILE A 106 0.96 21.87 -2.21
C ILE A 106 1.89 22.12 -1.04
N SER A 107 2.81 21.21 -0.77
CA SER A 107 3.86 21.45 0.22
C SER A 107 4.96 22.32 -0.38
N GLU A 108 5.62 23.12 0.47
CA GLU A 108 6.65 24.06 0.04
C GLU A 108 7.91 23.89 0.87
N ILE A 109 9.05 23.99 0.20
CA ILE A 109 10.36 24.18 0.83
C ILE A 109 10.65 25.67 0.85
N VAL A 110 10.99 26.21 2.00
CA VAL A 110 11.25 27.64 2.16
C VAL A 110 12.61 27.90 2.82
N TYR A 111 13.21 29.04 2.51
CA TYR A 111 14.38 29.56 3.20
C TYR A 111 14.05 29.90 4.67
N ALA A 112 15.07 30.20 5.46
CA ALA A 112 14.92 30.62 6.85
C ALA A 112 14.06 31.90 7.03
N ASP A 113 13.99 32.76 6.02
CA ASP A 113 13.16 33.96 5.99
C ASP A 113 11.71 33.69 5.50
N GLY A 114 11.35 32.44 5.19
CA GLY A 114 10.03 32.03 4.70
C GLY A 114 9.81 32.22 3.21
N SER A 115 10.78 32.78 2.47
CA SER A 115 10.66 32.86 1.01
C SER A 115 10.77 31.47 0.37
N VAL A 116 10.00 31.21 -0.68
CA VAL A 116 9.89 29.88 -1.30
C VAL A 116 11.19 29.54 -2.05
N ILE A 117 11.71 28.33 -1.82
CA ILE A 117 12.78 27.68 -2.57
C ILE A 117 12.13 26.91 -3.74
N ALA A 118 11.19 26.04 -3.41
CA ALA A 118 10.46 25.23 -4.38
C ALA A 118 9.13 24.77 -3.81
N SER A 119 8.15 24.61 -4.69
CA SER A 119 6.96 23.84 -4.37
C SER A 119 7.27 22.35 -4.53
N ILE A 120 6.86 21.56 -3.55
CA ILE A 120 6.89 20.10 -3.68
C ILE A 120 5.63 19.74 -4.48
N GLU A 121 5.75 19.87 -5.79
CA GLU A 121 4.74 19.28 -6.66
C GLU A 121 4.83 17.77 -6.44
N SER A 122 3.69 17.15 -6.12
CA SER A 122 3.63 15.71 -6.23
C SER A 122 3.96 15.38 -7.68
N ASP A 123 4.92 14.48 -7.92
CA ASP A 123 5.17 13.95 -9.27
C ASP A 123 3.89 13.28 -9.84
N LEU A 124 2.80 13.37 -9.11
CA LEU A 124 1.50 12.79 -9.38
C LEU A 124 0.51 13.88 -9.80
N LEU A 125 0.35 14.05 -11.10
CA LEU A 125 -0.64 14.97 -11.66
C LEU A 125 -2.05 14.51 -11.30
N ARG A 126 -2.87 15.46 -10.82
CA ARG A 126 -4.23 15.18 -10.39
C ARG A 126 -5.14 16.38 -10.64
N THR A 127 -6.32 16.08 -11.14
CA THR A 127 -7.42 17.04 -11.29
C THR A 127 -8.68 16.41 -10.72
N SER A 128 -9.25 17.05 -9.68
CA SER A 128 -10.50 16.59 -9.07
C SER A 128 -11.69 17.04 -9.89
N VAL A 129 -12.62 16.13 -10.08
CA VAL A 129 -13.87 16.35 -10.81
C VAL A 129 -15.06 15.81 -10.01
N SER A 130 -16.25 16.34 -10.27
CA SER A 130 -17.50 15.86 -9.67
C SER A 130 -17.91 14.48 -10.21
N SER A 131 -18.90 13.86 -9.57
CA SER A 131 -19.41 12.55 -10.00
C SER A 131 -19.95 12.58 -11.43
N GLU A 132 -20.61 13.66 -11.82
CA GLU A 132 -21.22 13.87 -13.14
C GLU A 132 -20.15 14.05 -14.25
N GLU A 133 -18.95 14.47 -13.87
CA GLU A 133 -17.81 14.62 -14.78
C GLU A 133 -17.00 13.33 -14.95
N ILE A 134 -17.44 12.23 -14.36
CA ILE A 134 -16.83 10.89 -14.52
C ILE A 134 -17.81 9.99 -15.26
N SER A 135 -17.35 9.35 -16.35
CA SER A 135 -18.14 8.42 -17.15
C SER A 135 -18.72 7.29 -16.31
N ASP A 136 -20.01 6.99 -16.50
CA ASP A 136 -20.65 5.81 -15.92
C ASP A 136 -19.98 4.50 -16.34
N ASN A 137 -19.38 4.46 -17.54
CA ASN A 137 -18.60 3.32 -17.99
C ASN A 137 -17.42 3.04 -17.06
N LEU A 138 -16.70 4.10 -16.63
CA LEU A 138 -15.56 3.95 -15.72
C LEU A 138 -16.01 3.56 -14.31
N LYS A 139 -17.08 4.16 -13.79
CA LYS A 139 -17.67 3.79 -12.50
C LYS A 139 -18.05 2.31 -12.47
N LYS A 140 -18.77 1.84 -13.50
CA LYS A 140 -19.16 0.43 -13.64
C LYS A 140 -17.95 -0.50 -13.78
N ALA A 141 -16.95 -0.12 -14.57
CA ALA A 141 -15.75 -0.92 -14.80
C ALA A 141 -14.93 -1.11 -13.51
N ILE A 142 -14.74 -0.04 -12.72
CA ILE A 142 -14.04 -0.09 -11.42
C ILE A 142 -14.80 -0.98 -10.43
N VAL A 143 -16.11 -0.78 -10.27
CA VAL A 143 -16.94 -1.58 -9.36
C VAL A 143 -16.91 -3.06 -9.76
N ALA A 144 -17.12 -3.37 -11.04
CA ALA A 144 -17.13 -4.74 -11.53
C ALA A 144 -15.78 -5.47 -11.35
N THR A 145 -14.67 -4.72 -11.24
CA THR A 145 -13.32 -5.30 -11.22
C THR A 145 -12.70 -5.31 -9.83
N GLU A 146 -12.83 -4.22 -9.09
CA GLU A 146 -12.18 -4.04 -7.79
C GLU A 146 -13.09 -4.47 -6.63
N ASP A 147 -14.42 -4.30 -6.77
CA ASP A 147 -15.36 -4.53 -5.68
C ASP A 147 -16.80 -4.76 -6.19
N GLU A 148 -17.06 -5.94 -6.75
CA GLU A 148 -18.36 -6.25 -7.38
C GLU A 148 -19.57 -6.11 -6.46
N HIS A 149 -19.37 -6.18 -5.14
CA HIS A 149 -20.40 -6.02 -4.12
C HIS A 149 -20.35 -4.65 -3.42
N PHE A 150 -19.69 -3.66 -4.02
CA PHE A 150 -19.49 -2.34 -3.44
C PHE A 150 -20.77 -1.71 -2.90
N LEU A 151 -21.88 -1.84 -3.61
CA LEU A 151 -23.17 -1.27 -3.22
C LEU A 151 -23.88 -2.04 -2.08
N GLU A 152 -23.42 -3.25 -1.76
CA GLU A 152 -24.10 -4.18 -0.84
C GLU A 152 -23.49 -4.19 0.57
N HIS A 153 -22.18 -3.93 0.69
CA HIS A 153 -21.48 -3.98 1.97
C HIS A 153 -21.26 -2.59 2.59
N ASN A 154 -20.91 -2.55 3.87
CA ASN A 154 -20.62 -1.33 4.62
C ASN A 154 -19.10 -1.18 4.86
N GLY A 155 -18.32 -1.04 3.79
CA GLY A 155 -16.89 -0.76 3.83
C GLY A 155 -15.97 -1.99 3.88
N VAL A 156 -16.44 -3.13 4.35
CA VAL A 156 -15.67 -4.37 4.42
C VAL A 156 -16.52 -5.58 4.08
N VAL A 157 -15.89 -6.60 3.49
CA VAL A 157 -16.50 -7.93 3.27
C VAL A 157 -15.91 -8.89 4.31
N PRO A 158 -16.67 -9.28 5.35
CA PRO A 158 -16.17 -10.09 6.47
C PRO A 158 -15.51 -11.41 6.01
N LYS A 159 -16.09 -12.08 5.03
CA LYS A 159 -15.55 -13.32 4.46
C LYS A 159 -14.18 -13.13 3.83
N ALA A 160 -13.94 -12.00 3.17
CA ALA A 160 -12.65 -11.66 2.57
C ALA A 160 -11.60 -11.35 3.66
N VAL A 161 -11.98 -10.65 4.73
CA VAL A 161 -11.12 -10.38 5.88
C VAL A 161 -10.66 -11.68 6.54
N ILE A 162 -11.60 -12.60 6.83
CA ILE A 162 -11.29 -13.91 7.42
C ILE A 162 -10.33 -14.70 6.52
N ARG A 163 -10.60 -14.76 5.22
CA ARG A 163 -9.73 -15.48 4.26
C ARG A 163 -8.33 -14.89 4.20
N ALA A 164 -8.19 -13.55 4.15
CA ALA A 164 -6.90 -12.88 4.13
C ALA A 164 -6.11 -13.12 5.42
N THR A 165 -6.78 -13.07 6.58
CA THR A 165 -6.17 -13.32 7.88
C THR A 165 -5.66 -14.76 7.99
N LEU A 166 -6.49 -15.74 7.63
CA LEU A 166 -6.10 -17.16 7.62
C LEU A 166 -4.95 -17.43 6.65
N GLY A 167 -4.95 -16.82 5.45
CA GLY A 167 -3.88 -16.93 4.47
C GLY A 167 -2.53 -16.42 5.02
N THR A 168 -2.56 -15.30 5.72
CA THR A 168 -1.37 -14.72 6.37
C THR A 168 -0.81 -15.63 7.46
N PHE A 169 -1.66 -16.18 8.34
CA PHE A 169 -1.24 -17.12 9.39
C PHE A 169 -0.75 -18.46 8.85
N ALA A 170 -1.31 -18.93 7.72
CA ALA A 170 -0.90 -20.18 7.08
C ALA A 170 0.39 -20.04 6.24
N GLY A 171 0.97 -18.84 6.12
CA GLY A 171 2.13 -18.58 5.28
C GLY A 171 1.89 -18.75 3.77
N LEU A 172 0.61 -18.77 3.34
CA LEU A 172 0.22 -18.99 1.93
C LEU A 172 0.28 -17.72 1.08
N GLY A 173 0.80 -16.63 1.65
CA GLY A 173 0.81 -15.31 1.03
C GLY A 173 -0.59 -14.67 1.02
N SER A 174 -0.66 -13.34 0.98
CA SER A 174 -1.95 -12.66 0.78
C SER A 174 -2.39 -12.87 -0.67
N SER A 175 -3.40 -13.72 -0.90
CA SER A 175 -4.05 -13.75 -2.21
C SER A 175 -4.63 -12.37 -2.49
N SER A 176 -4.15 -11.71 -3.53
CA SER A 176 -4.69 -10.44 -4.03
C SER A 176 -6.20 -10.58 -4.32
N GLY A 177 -7.00 -9.59 -3.95
CA GLY A 177 -8.41 -9.52 -4.34
C GLY A 177 -9.42 -9.69 -3.20
N GLY A 178 -9.21 -9.01 -2.06
CA GLY A 178 -10.17 -9.05 -0.97
C GLY A 178 -10.40 -7.72 -0.24
N SER A 179 -9.72 -6.64 -0.63
CA SER A 179 -9.94 -5.31 -0.08
C SER A 179 -11.00 -4.58 -0.90
N THR A 180 -11.97 -3.97 -0.22
CA THR A 180 -13.02 -3.16 -0.84
C THR A 180 -12.48 -1.83 -1.37
N LEU A 181 -13.24 -1.15 -2.24
CA LEU A 181 -12.91 0.21 -2.71
C LEU A 181 -12.74 1.18 -1.53
N THR A 182 -13.59 1.08 -0.53
CA THR A 182 -13.50 1.91 0.68
C THR A 182 -12.20 1.66 1.45
N GLN A 183 -11.79 0.40 1.59
CA GLN A 183 -10.50 0.06 2.19
C GLN A 183 -9.32 0.56 1.37
N GLN A 184 -9.39 0.46 0.03
CA GLN A 184 -8.36 1.00 -0.85
C GLN A 184 -8.26 2.53 -0.75
N LEU A 185 -9.40 3.24 -0.64
CA LEU A 185 -9.45 4.67 -0.45
C LEU A 185 -8.78 5.09 0.87
N ILE A 186 -9.14 4.44 1.99
CA ILE A 186 -8.50 4.66 3.29
C ILE A 186 -7.00 4.38 3.23
N LYS A 187 -6.61 3.28 2.60
CA LYS A 187 -5.21 2.93 2.41
C LYS A 187 -4.44 4.05 1.69
N GLN A 188 -5.00 4.59 0.61
CA GLN A 188 -4.35 5.60 -0.22
C GLN A 188 -4.30 6.99 0.43
N GLN A 189 -5.31 7.38 1.21
CA GLN A 189 -5.44 8.73 1.73
C GLN A 189 -5.11 8.89 3.23
N VAL A 190 -5.20 7.80 4.02
CA VAL A 190 -5.09 7.89 5.48
C VAL A 190 -3.93 7.07 6.04
N VAL A 191 -3.89 5.75 5.77
CA VAL A 191 -2.98 4.83 6.48
C VAL A 191 -1.74 4.42 5.70
N GLY A 192 -1.69 4.66 4.38
CA GLY A 192 -0.55 4.30 3.52
C GLY A 192 -0.39 2.78 3.30
N ASP A 193 0.79 2.38 2.78
CA ASP A 193 1.05 1.04 2.23
C ASP A 193 1.86 0.11 3.14
N ALA A 194 2.21 0.55 4.37
CA ALA A 194 3.03 -0.25 5.27
C ALA A 194 2.47 -1.68 5.47
N PRO A 195 3.25 -2.76 5.26
CA PRO A 195 2.77 -4.13 5.28
C PRO A 195 2.65 -4.68 6.72
N THR A 196 1.90 -3.99 7.59
CA THR A 196 1.69 -4.39 8.99
C THR A 196 0.24 -4.78 9.26
N LEU A 197 0.03 -5.74 10.17
CA LEU A 197 -1.32 -6.14 10.60
C LEU A 197 -2.03 -5.01 11.34
N ALA A 198 -1.29 -4.17 12.10
CA ALA A 198 -1.84 -3.02 12.80
C ALA A 198 -2.43 -2.01 11.80
N ARG A 199 -1.67 -1.64 10.75
CA ARG A 199 -2.18 -0.80 9.67
C ARG A 199 -3.44 -1.38 9.03
N LYS A 200 -3.46 -2.70 8.74
CA LYS A 200 -4.63 -3.34 8.13
C LYS A 200 -5.85 -3.32 9.06
N ALA A 201 -5.63 -3.44 10.38
CA ALA A 201 -6.73 -3.29 11.35
C ALA A 201 -7.29 -1.86 11.35
N THR A 202 -6.42 -0.83 11.35
CA THR A 202 -6.84 0.57 11.24
C THR A 202 -7.58 0.82 9.92
N GLU A 203 -7.07 0.35 8.80
CA GLU A 203 -7.74 0.44 7.48
C GLU A 203 -9.18 -0.11 7.52
N ILE A 204 -9.39 -1.27 8.15
CA ILE A 204 -10.71 -1.90 8.28
C ILE A 204 -11.65 -1.03 9.13
N VAL A 205 -11.16 -0.54 10.27
CA VAL A 205 -11.96 0.26 11.21
C VAL A 205 -12.33 1.60 10.59
N ASP A 206 -11.38 2.27 9.95
CA ASP A 206 -11.60 3.55 9.27
C ASP A 206 -12.52 3.40 8.05
N ALA A 207 -12.43 2.29 7.30
CA ALA A 207 -13.36 1.99 6.21
C ALA A 207 -14.81 1.86 6.71
N LEU A 208 -15.02 1.17 7.83
CA LEU A 208 -16.35 1.07 8.46
C LEU A 208 -16.85 2.43 8.97
N ALA A 209 -15.97 3.29 9.48
CA ALA A 209 -16.33 4.63 9.92
C ALA A 209 -16.65 5.55 8.74
N LEU A 210 -15.87 5.48 7.66
CA LEU A 210 -16.09 6.28 6.46
C LEU A 210 -17.45 6.01 5.80
N GLU A 211 -17.84 4.75 5.69
CA GLU A 211 -19.14 4.33 5.11
C GLU A 211 -20.37 4.83 5.89
N ARG A 212 -20.17 5.22 7.14
CA ARG A 212 -21.24 5.85 7.95
C ARG A 212 -21.37 7.35 7.69
N SER A 213 -20.32 7.95 7.09
CA SER A 213 -20.19 9.39 6.97
C SER A 213 -20.20 9.88 5.51
N MET A 214 -20.03 8.99 4.55
CA MET A 214 -20.06 9.28 3.12
C MET A 214 -20.97 8.30 2.39
N SER A 215 -21.68 8.79 1.39
CA SER A 215 -22.48 7.93 0.49
C SER A 215 -21.56 7.09 -0.43
N LYS A 216 -22.10 6.03 -1.01
CA LYS A 216 -21.40 5.19 -1.98
C LYS A 216 -20.89 5.98 -3.18
N ASP A 217 -21.68 6.92 -3.69
CA ASP A 217 -21.28 7.76 -4.79
C ASP A 217 -20.14 8.71 -4.41
N GLU A 218 -20.18 9.31 -3.22
CA GLU A 218 -19.07 10.14 -2.73
C GLU A 218 -17.79 9.32 -2.53
N ILE A 219 -17.87 8.09 -1.99
CA ILE A 219 -16.72 7.20 -1.81
C ILE A 219 -16.13 6.83 -3.18
N LEU A 220 -16.97 6.40 -4.13
CA LEU A 220 -16.53 6.03 -5.48
C LEU A 220 -15.92 7.21 -6.23
N THR A 221 -16.57 8.38 -6.18
CA THR A 221 -16.07 9.62 -6.80
C THR A 221 -14.72 10.02 -6.19
N THR A 222 -14.60 9.97 -4.85
CA THR A 222 -13.34 10.28 -4.17
C THR A 222 -12.26 9.27 -4.55
N TYR A 223 -12.56 7.98 -4.58
CA TYR A 223 -11.64 6.95 -5.04
C TYR A 223 -11.16 7.23 -6.46
N LEU A 224 -12.08 7.51 -7.39
CA LEU A 224 -11.76 7.82 -8.79
C LEU A 224 -10.98 9.14 -8.96
N ASN A 225 -11.03 10.03 -8.00
CA ASN A 225 -10.22 11.25 -7.98
C ASN A 225 -8.80 11.04 -7.41
N VAL A 226 -8.56 9.97 -6.63
CA VAL A 226 -7.27 9.76 -5.96
C VAL A 226 -6.51 8.52 -6.43
N ALA A 227 -7.18 7.56 -7.05
CA ALA A 227 -6.56 6.31 -7.50
C ALA A 227 -5.40 6.58 -8.47
N PRO A 228 -4.26 5.88 -8.32
CA PRO A 228 -3.14 6.00 -9.23
C PRO A 228 -3.43 5.27 -10.55
N PHE A 229 -3.14 5.92 -11.68
CA PHE A 229 -3.34 5.38 -13.02
C PHE A 229 -2.05 5.20 -13.82
N GLY A 230 -0.89 5.27 -13.16
CA GLY A 230 0.42 5.06 -13.79
C GLY A 230 0.94 6.33 -14.45
N ARG A 231 1.32 6.26 -15.72
CA ARG A 231 1.98 7.36 -16.43
C ARG A 231 1.18 7.85 -17.63
N ASN A 232 1.24 9.16 -17.87
CA ASN A 232 0.71 9.79 -19.06
C ASN A 232 1.71 9.74 -20.22
N HIS A 233 1.27 10.20 -21.40
CA HIS A 233 2.07 10.27 -22.63
C HIS A 233 3.32 11.16 -22.54
N LYS A 234 3.52 11.87 -21.43
CA LYS A 234 4.71 12.66 -21.13
C LYS A 234 5.61 12.00 -20.07
N GLY A 235 5.31 10.78 -19.64
CA GLY A 235 6.07 10.05 -18.62
C GLY A 235 5.79 10.47 -17.18
N GLN A 236 4.88 11.43 -16.95
CA GLN A 236 4.52 11.91 -15.62
C GLN A 236 3.55 10.94 -14.94
N ASN A 237 3.72 10.73 -13.64
CA ASN A 237 2.76 9.94 -12.86
C ASN A 237 1.42 10.66 -12.76
N ILE A 238 0.32 9.93 -12.93
CA ILE A 238 -1.03 10.46 -12.91
C ILE A 238 -1.91 9.73 -11.90
N ALA A 239 -2.77 10.49 -11.24
CA ALA A 239 -3.86 9.99 -10.42
C ALA A 239 -5.16 10.73 -10.73
N GLY A 240 -6.26 10.05 -10.47
CA GLY A 240 -7.58 10.55 -10.78
C GLY A 240 -8.01 10.30 -12.22
N ALA A 241 -9.31 10.06 -12.36
CA ALA A 241 -9.93 9.70 -13.64
C ALA A 241 -9.73 10.76 -14.74
N GLN A 242 -9.79 12.06 -14.36
CA GLN A 242 -9.62 13.16 -15.33
C GLN A 242 -8.20 13.15 -15.92
N GLN A 243 -7.17 13.11 -15.07
CA GLN A 243 -5.79 13.07 -15.55
C GLN A 243 -5.45 11.78 -16.29
N ALA A 244 -6.10 10.66 -15.94
CA ALA A 244 -5.95 9.41 -16.68
C ALA A 244 -6.58 9.49 -18.08
N ALA A 245 -7.77 10.02 -18.20
CA ALA A 245 -8.45 10.20 -19.49
C ALA A 245 -7.72 11.19 -20.40
N GLU A 246 -7.33 12.36 -19.86
CA GLU A 246 -6.55 13.36 -20.59
C GLU A 246 -5.15 12.86 -20.95
N GLY A 247 -4.44 12.27 -19.99
CA GLY A 247 -3.03 11.90 -20.14
C GLY A 247 -2.78 10.67 -21.00
N ILE A 248 -3.78 9.81 -21.18
CA ILE A 248 -3.67 8.57 -21.96
C ILE A 248 -4.42 8.68 -23.30
N PHE A 249 -5.61 9.30 -23.30
CA PHE A 249 -6.49 9.36 -24.47
C PHE A 249 -6.75 10.77 -25.01
N GLY A 250 -6.37 11.83 -24.28
CA GLY A 250 -6.61 13.22 -24.69
C GLY A 250 -8.07 13.66 -24.64
N ILE A 251 -8.88 13.06 -23.79
CA ILE A 251 -10.31 13.36 -23.63
C ILE A 251 -10.68 13.57 -22.16
N ASP A 252 -11.82 14.21 -21.90
CA ASP A 252 -12.37 14.35 -20.55
C ASP A 252 -12.87 13.01 -20.00
N ALA A 253 -12.84 12.84 -18.68
CA ALA A 253 -13.24 11.61 -18.00
C ALA A 253 -14.71 11.20 -18.23
N ASN A 254 -15.60 12.17 -18.49
CA ASN A 254 -17.01 11.91 -18.80
C ASN A 254 -17.24 11.35 -20.21
N ARG A 255 -16.23 11.42 -21.10
CA ARG A 255 -16.32 11.00 -22.50
C ARG A 255 -15.73 9.62 -22.77
N LEU A 256 -15.27 8.92 -21.72
CA LEU A 256 -14.65 7.59 -21.86
C LEU A 256 -15.62 6.58 -22.46
N SER A 257 -15.22 5.96 -23.56
CA SER A 257 -15.90 4.81 -24.15
C SER A 257 -15.75 3.55 -23.27
N ILE A 258 -16.53 2.51 -23.52
CA ILE A 258 -16.45 1.24 -22.78
C ILE A 258 -15.03 0.65 -22.81
N PRO A 259 -14.33 0.52 -23.97
CA PRO A 259 -12.96 0.02 -24.00
C PRO A 259 -11.95 0.87 -23.24
N GLN A 260 -12.05 2.20 -23.36
CA GLN A 260 -11.19 3.15 -22.64
C GLN A 260 -11.42 3.08 -21.12
N ALA A 261 -12.67 3.03 -20.70
CA ALA A 261 -13.03 2.86 -19.30
C ALA A 261 -12.53 1.53 -18.72
N ALA A 262 -12.64 0.43 -19.49
CA ALA A 262 -12.13 -0.87 -19.08
C ALA A 262 -10.61 -0.89 -18.98
N PHE A 263 -9.90 -0.21 -19.88
CA PHE A 263 -8.45 -0.07 -19.79
C PHE A 263 -8.04 0.70 -18.54
N LEU A 264 -8.62 1.90 -18.29
CA LEU A 264 -8.32 2.67 -17.09
C LEU A 264 -8.65 1.90 -15.81
N ALA A 265 -9.79 1.23 -15.74
CA ALA A 265 -10.19 0.44 -14.57
C ALA A 265 -9.23 -0.72 -14.26
N GLY A 266 -8.44 -1.16 -15.21
CA GLY A 266 -7.40 -2.16 -15.00
C GLY A 266 -6.13 -1.64 -14.34
N LEU A 267 -5.84 -0.33 -14.44
CA LEU A 267 -4.55 0.26 -14.04
C LEU A 267 -4.30 0.30 -12.53
N PRO A 268 -5.27 0.59 -11.63
CA PRO A 268 -5.00 0.80 -10.21
C PRO A 268 -4.37 -0.39 -9.48
N GLN A 269 -4.53 -1.61 -9.98
CA GLN A 269 -3.91 -2.80 -9.39
C GLN A 269 -2.39 -2.79 -9.49
N SER A 270 -1.82 -2.33 -10.61
CA SER A 270 -0.38 -2.17 -10.84
C SER A 270 -0.12 -1.03 -11.82
N PRO A 271 -0.24 0.23 -11.37
CA PRO A 271 -0.34 1.38 -12.25
C PRO A 271 0.85 1.54 -13.20
N ILE A 272 2.07 1.37 -12.68
CA ILE A 272 3.30 1.51 -13.49
C ILE A 272 3.43 0.36 -14.49
N THR A 273 3.06 -0.86 -14.10
CA THR A 273 3.15 -2.04 -14.98
C THR A 273 2.12 -1.99 -16.12
N TYR A 274 0.88 -1.58 -15.81
CA TYR A 274 -0.22 -1.66 -16.75
C TYR A 274 -0.42 -0.39 -17.59
N SER A 275 0.10 0.78 -17.14
CA SER A 275 0.03 2.01 -17.94
C SER A 275 0.85 1.90 -19.22
N PRO A 276 0.46 2.60 -20.31
CA PRO A 276 1.04 2.38 -21.62
C PRO A 276 2.39 3.06 -21.85
N TYR A 277 2.82 3.95 -20.95
CA TYR A 277 4.02 4.78 -21.18
C TYR A 277 5.14 4.51 -20.19
N GLU A 278 6.37 4.69 -20.67
CA GLU A 278 7.58 4.75 -19.86
C GLU A 278 7.71 6.10 -19.13
N ASN A 279 8.72 6.21 -18.25
CA ASN A 279 9.02 7.46 -17.55
C ASN A 279 9.57 8.56 -18.50
N THR A 280 9.95 8.20 -19.70
CA THR A 280 10.34 9.13 -20.79
C THR A 280 9.15 9.70 -21.55
N GLY A 281 7.94 9.14 -21.35
CA GLY A 281 6.76 9.43 -22.17
C GLY A 281 6.66 8.61 -23.44
N GLU A 282 7.64 7.75 -23.72
CA GLU A 282 7.59 6.82 -24.83
C GLU A 282 6.57 5.71 -24.58
N LEU A 283 5.91 5.26 -25.66
CA LEU A 283 5.03 4.11 -25.58
C LEU A 283 5.87 2.85 -25.28
N LYS A 284 5.42 2.03 -24.35
CA LYS A 284 6.07 0.76 -24.02
C LYS A 284 6.15 -0.18 -25.22
N SER A 285 7.07 -1.13 -25.16
CA SER A 285 7.15 -2.22 -26.15
C SER A 285 5.85 -3.03 -26.20
N ASP A 286 5.59 -3.73 -27.31
CA ASP A 286 4.41 -4.56 -27.43
C ASP A 286 4.33 -5.65 -26.35
N GLU A 287 5.47 -6.18 -25.92
CA GLU A 287 5.58 -7.17 -24.85
C GLU A 287 5.16 -6.61 -23.48
N ASP A 288 5.64 -5.41 -23.16
CA ASP A 288 5.32 -4.75 -21.88
C ASP A 288 3.87 -4.21 -21.85
N LEU A 289 3.33 -3.79 -23.02
CA LEU A 289 1.94 -3.38 -23.16
C LEU A 289 0.97 -4.55 -22.98
N GLU A 290 1.35 -5.77 -23.34
CA GLU A 290 0.45 -6.92 -23.30
C GLU A 290 -0.15 -7.17 -21.92
N LEU A 291 0.60 -6.89 -20.84
CA LEU A 291 0.11 -7.04 -19.47
C LEU A 291 -1.10 -6.13 -19.20
N GLY A 292 -1.00 -4.86 -19.58
CA GLY A 292 -2.10 -3.89 -19.45
C GLY A 292 -3.28 -4.22 -20.36
N LEU A 293 -3.01 -4.62 -21.60
CA LEU A 293 -4.05 -5.02 -22.57
C LEU A 293 -4.81 -6.28 -22.10
N LYS A 294 -4.10 -7.27 -21.59
CA LYS A 294 -4.71 -8.47 -21.00
C LYS A 294 -5.54 -8.13 -19.77
N ARG A 295 -5.07 -7.20 -18.95
CA ARG A 295 -5.84 -6.71 -17.78
C ARG A 295 -7.13 -6.04 -18.24
N ALA A 296 -7.11 -5.18 -19.26
CA ALA A 296 -8.28 -4.52 -19.82
C ALA A 296 -9.33 -5.52 -20.36
N LYS A 297 -8.88 -6.58 -21.04
CA LYS A 297 -9.76 -7.69 -21.46
C LYS A 297 -10.41 -8.39 -20.27
N GLY A 298 -9.66 -8.58 -19.18
CA GLY A 298 -10.18 -9.09 -17.91
C GLY A 298 -11.25 -8.20 -17.29
N VAL A 299 -11.07 -6.87 -17.37
CA VAL A 299 -12.07 -5.90 -16.90
C VAL A 299 -13.35 -5.98 -17.73
N LEU A 300 -13.26 -6.00 -19.07
CA LEU A 300 -14.42 -6.17 -19.94
C LEU A 300 -15.20 -7.46 -19.62
N TYR A 301 -14.47 -8.55 -19.37
CA TYR A 301 -15.10 -9.80 -18.93
C TYR A 301 -15.79 -9.67 -17.56
N ASN A 302 -15.16 -8.99 -16.60
CA ASN A 302 -15.78 -8.75 -15.30
C ASN A 302 -17.04 -7.88 -15.43
N MET A 303 -17.02 -6.84 -16.25
CA MET A 303 -18.20 -6.00 -16.53
C MET A 303 -19.35 -6.84 -17.12
N TYR A 304 -19.05 -7.76 -18.06
CA TYR A 304 -20.04 -8.68 -18.60
C TYR A 304 -20.54 -9.66 -17.53
N ARG A 305 -19.64 -10.31 -16.79
CA ARG A 305 -19.98 -11.28 -15.74
C ARG A 305 -20.87 -10.69 -14.64
N THR A 306 -20.65 -9.42 -14.29
CA THR A 306 -21.43 -8.72 -13.26
C THR A 306 -22.71 -8.06 -13.79
N GLY A 307 -22.98 -8.13 -15.09
CA GLY A 307 -24.14 -7.53 -15.72
C GLY A 307 -24.01 -6.02 -16.00
N ALA A 308 -22.81 -5.46 -15.83
CA ALA A 308 -22.51 -4.07 -16.20
C ALA A 308 -22.45 -3.86 -17.72
N LEU A 309 -22.21 -4.93 -18.49
CA LEU A 309 -22.33 -4.99 -19.94
C LEU A 309 -23.28 -6.12 -20.35
N THR A 310 -24.00 -5.89 -21.45
CA THR A 310 -24.73 -6.97 -22.12
C THR A 310 -23.75 -7.88 -22.86
N LYS A 311 -24.25 -9.06 -23.30
CA LYS A 311 -23.45 -9.97 -24.09
C LYS A 311 -23.03 -9.35 -25.44
N GLU A 312 -23.92 -8.61 -26.05
CA GLU A 312 -23.73 -7.92 -27.34
C GLU A 312 -22.64 -6.86 -27.23
N GLU A 313 -22.65 -6.03 -26.18
CA GLU A 313 -21.62 -5.02 -25.89
C GLU A 313 -20.26 -5.71 -25.62
N TYR A 314 -20.25 -6.76 -24.82
CA TYR A 314 -19.02 -7.52 -24.55
C TYR A 314 -18.43 -8.12 -25.83
N ASP A 315 -19.26 -8.77 -26.66
CA ASP A 315 -18.82 -9.37 -27.92
C ASP A 315 -18.33 -8.31 -28.94
N GLN A 316 -18.87 -7.10 -28.88
CA GLN A 316 -18.44 -5.96 -29.70
C GLN A 316 -17.06 -5.46 -29.29
N TYR A 317 -16.75 -5.40 -27.98
CA TYR A 317 -15.56 -4.71 -27.48
C TYR A 317 -14.42 -5.64 -26.98
N LYS A 318 -14.65 -6.93 -26.77
CA LYS A 318 -13.64 -7.88 -26.24
C LYS A 318 -12.34 -7.94 -27.05
N ASP A 319 -12.40 -7.65 -28.35
CA ASP A 319 -11.27 -7.66 -29.26
C ASP A 319 -10.91 -6.28 -29.81
N TYR A 320 -11.45 -5.22 -29.19
CA TYR A 320 -11.17 -3.85 -29.58
C TYR A 320 -9.68 -3.52 -29.40
N ASN A 321 -9.06 -2.92 -30.42
CA ASN A 321 -7.67 -2.53 -30.37
C ASN A 321 -7.52 -1.15 -29.70
N ILE A 322 -7.40 -1.13 -28.38
CA ILE A 322 -7.29 0.11 -27.58
C ILE A 322 -5.99 0.90 -27.86
N LYS A 323 -4.97 0.28 -28.46
CA LYS A 323 -3.70 0.98 -28.78
C LYS A 323 -3.90 2.16 -29.72
N GLN A 324 -4.90 2.12 -30.59
CA GLN A 324 -5.22 3.21 -31.50
C GLN A 324 -5.73 4.48 -30.82
N ASP A 325 -6.18 4.37 -29.57
CA ASP A 325 -6.71 5.48 -28.78
C ASP A 325 -5.63 6.17 -27.97
N PHE A 326 -4.44 5.58 -27.83
CA PHE A 326 -3.36 6.15 -27.04
C PHE A 326 -2.79 7.40 -27.71
N LEU A 327 -2.51 8.42 -26.89
CA LEU A 327 -1.83 9.61 -27.36
C LEU A 327 -0.40 9.30 -27.85
N PRO A 328 0.10 10.02 -28.85
CA PRO A 328 1.52 9.94 -29.22
C PRO A 328 2.40 10.43 -28.08
N SER A 329 3.64 9.93 -28.00
CA SER A 329 4.65 10.34 -27.03
C SER A 329 4.82 11.85 -26.99
N GLY A 330 4.84 12.41 -25.79
CA GLY A 330 5.04 13.82 -25.52
C GLY A 330 6.32 14.07 -24.73
N THR A 331 6.78 15.31 -24.65
CA THR A 331 7.91 15.72 -23.84
C THR A 331 7.49 16.64 -22.71
N VAL A 332 8.13 16.51 -21.55
CA VAL A 332 8.03 17.47 -20.46
C VAL A 332 9.33 18.25 -20.37
N ASN A 333 9.22 19.57 -20.26
CA ASN A 333 10.36 20.38 -19.83
C ASN A 333 10.60 20.08 -18.36
N ALA A 334 11.67 19.36 -18.05
CA ALA A 334 12.04 19.03 -16.67
C ALA A 334 12.29 20.34 -15.88
N VAL A 335 11.60 20.52 -14.77
CA VAL A 335 11.93 21.57 -13.80
C VAL A 335 13.28 21.18 -13.19
N SER A 336 14.28 22.03 -13.40
CA SER A 336 15.62 21.80 -12.83
C SER A 336 15.55 21.94 -11.31
N ARG A 337 15.65 20.81 -10.60
CA ARG A 337 15.82 20.75 -9.14
C ARG A 337 17.31 20.66 -8.84
N ASP A 338 17.77 21.35 -7.80
CA ASP A 338 19.17 21.47 -7.45
C ASP A 338 19.55 20.69 -6.16
N TYR A 339 20.80 20.82 -5.74
CA TYR A 339 21.28 20.19 -4.51
C TYR A 339 20.48 20.58 -3.28
N LEU A 340 20.04 21.86 -3.18
CA LEU A 340 19.29 22.34 -2.04
C LEU A 340 17.92 21.67 -1.93
N TYR A 341 17.23 21.55 -3.07
CA TYR A 341 15.94 20.85 -3.13
C TYR A 341 16.05 19.40 -2.63
N PHE A 342 16.99 18.63 -3.21
CA PHE A 342 17.12 17.22 -2.86
C PHE A 342 17.60 16.97 -1.44
N THR A 343 18.49 17.84 -0.93
CA THR A 343 18.93 17.76 0.48
C THR A 343 17.78 18.04 1.45
N ALA A 344 17.01 19.11 1.20
CA ALA A 344 15.88 19.45 2.05
C ALA A 344 14.78 18.38 2.01
N MET A 345 14.53 17.80 0.83
CA MET A 345 13.57 16.70 0.70
C MET A 345 14.03 15.44 1.44
N SER A 346 15.29 15.04 1.29
CA SER A 346 15.83 13.85 1.98
C SER A 346 15.66 13.98 3.50
N GLU A 347 16.08 15.11 4.08
CA GLU A 347 15.96 15.31 5.52
C GLU A 347 14.50 15.43 6.00
N ALA A 348 13.63 16.05 5.21
CA ALA A 348 12.20 16.12 5.52
C ALA A 348 11.56 14.73 5.48
N THR A 349 11.97 13.88 4.51
CA THR A 349 11.50 12.49 4.40
C THR A 349 11.94 11.66 5.61
N ASP A 350 13.19 11.78 6.05
CA ASP A 350 13.69 11.06 7.22
C ASP A 350 12.92 11.47 8.50
N ARG A 351 12.66 12.76 8.70
CA ARG A 351 11.87 13.26 9.83
C ARG A 351 10.41 12.81 9.78
N MET A 352 9.82 12.81 8.60
CA MET A 352 8.45 12.32 8.41
C MET A 352 8.39 10.81 8.64
N TYR A 353 9.39 10.05 8.19
CA TYR A 353 9.53 8.62 8.49
C TYR A 353 9.55 8.35 9.99
N ASP A 354 10.41 9.05 10.73
CA ASP A 354 10.50 8.91 12.19
C ASP A 354 9.17 9.24 12.87
N TYR A 355 8.51 10.31 12.43
CA TYR A 355 7.20 10.72 12.94
C TYR A 355 6.14 9.64 12.72
N LEU A 356 6.04 9.09 11.49
CA LEU A 356 5.06 8.06 11.14
C LEU A 356 5.31 6.75 11.89
N VAL A 357 6.57 6.33 12.00
CA VAL A 357 6.97 5.15 12.77
C VAL A 357 6.58 5.28 14.23
N GLN A 358 6.81 6.46 14.82
CA GLN A 358 6.43 6.75 16.20
C GLN A 358 4.92 6.83 16.38
N GLN A 359 4.21 7.47 15.47
CA GLN A 359 2.74 7.60 15.48
C GLN A 359 2.07 6.24 15.44
N ASP A 360 2.54 5.33 14.59
CA ASP A 360 1.98 4.00 14.42
C ASP A 360 2.49 2.99 15.46
N ASN A 361 3.39 3.41 16.38
CA ASN A 361 4.01 2.56 17.41
C ASN A 361 4.63 1.29 16.81
N VAL A 362 5.36 1.43 15.71
CA VAL A 362 6.00 0.30 15.02
C VAL A 362 7.10 -0.28 15.88
N SER A 363 7.08 -1.60 16.09
CA SER A 363 8.09 -2.27 16.92
C SER A 363 9.47 -2.27 16.24
N SER A 364 10.54 -2.21 17.06
CA SER A 364 11.91 -2.32 16.55
C SER A 364 12.17 -3.63 15.79
N GLN A 365 11.37 -4.67 16.03
CA GLN A 365 11.48 -5.94 15.33
C GLN A 365 10.84 -5.88 13.93
N GLU A 366 9.75 -5.12 13.75
CA GLU A 366 9.13 -4.86 12.45
C GLU A 366 10.02 -3.97 11.60
N LEU A 367 10.65 -2.96 12.19
CA LEU A 367 11.58 -2.05 11.50
C LEU A 367 12.86 -2.74 10.97
N LYS A 368 13.18 -3.96 11.42
CA LYS A 368 14.28 -4.75 10.81
C LYS A 368 13.93 -5.32 9.44
N LYS A 369 12.64 -5.32 9.06
CA LYS A 369 12.20 -5.81 7.75
C LYS A 369 12.36 -4.70 6.72
N GLU A 370 13.16 -4.94 5.70
CA GLU A 370 13.41 -3.99 4.60
C GLU A 370 12.10 -3.51 3.93
N ALA A 371 11.14 -4.41 3.72
CA ALA A 371 9.84 -4.06 3.16
C ALA A 371 9.04 -3.07 4.02
N VAL A 372 9.18 -3.14 5.35
CA VAL A 372 8.52 -2.19 6.27
C VAL A 372 9.21 -0.83 6.20
N GLN A 373 10.54 -0.80 6.26
CA GLN A 373 11.31 0.44 6.13
C GLN A 373 10.97 1.16 4.83
N LYS A 374 11.03 0.44 3.71
CA LYS A 374 10.71 0.98 2.38
C LYS A 374 9.30 1.55 2.33
N ALA A 375 8.30 0.83 2.83
CA ALA A 375 6.91 1.28 2.82
C ALA A 375 6.69 2.53 3.68
N TYR A 376 7.41 2.69 4.81
CA TYR A 376 7.34 3.90 5.62
C TYR A 376 8.08 5.07 4.98
N HIS A 377 9.20 4.85 4.27
CA HIS A 377 9.84 5.89 3.47
C HIS A 377 8.95 6.37 2.32
N GLU A 378 8.36 5.46 1.56
CA GLU A 378 7.41 5.79 0.49
C GLU A 378 6.18 6.56 1.02
N ARG A 379 5.67 6.17 2.19
CA ARG A 379 4.58 6.90 2.86
C ARG A 379 5.01 8.29 3.30
N ALA A 380 6.23 8.45 3.83
CA ALA A 380 6.77 9.73 4.23
C ALA A 380 6.89 10.70 3.04
N GLU A 381 7.39 10.23 1.91
CA GLU A 381 7.44 11.02 0.66
C GLU A 381 6.03 11.42 0.18
N GLN A 382 5.07 10.49 0.24
CA GLN A 382 3.69 10.77 -0.14
C GLN A 382 3.03 11.78 0.78
N GLU A 383 3.22 11.69 2.09
CA GLU A 383 2.71 12.66 3.06
C GLU A 383 3.30 14.06 2.81
N LEU A 384 4.61 14.15 2.60
CA LEU A 384 5.26 15.43 2.29
C LEU A 384 4.77 16.04 0.98
N SER A 385 4.45 15.23 -0.02
CA SER A 385 3.96 15.73 -1.31
C SER A 385 2.50 16.16 -1.30
N LYS A 386 1.65 15.55 -0.43
CA LYS A 386 0.18 15.74 -0.42
C LYS A 386 -0.32 16.55 0.77
N GLY A 387 0.46 16.63 1.85
CA GLY A 387 -0.02 17.08 3.16
C GLY A 387 -0.02 18.58 3.37
N GLY A 388 0.39 19.41 2.40
CA GLY A 388 0.44 20.86 2.55
C GLY A 388 1.45 21.32 3.61
N TYR A 389 2.59 20.66 3.71
CA TYR A 389 3.61 21.00 4.68
C TYR A 389 4.46 22.17 4.24
N LYS A 390 4.79 23.04 5.18
CA LYS A 390 5.82 24.05 5.02
C LYS A 390 7.13 23.53 5.60
N ILE A 391 8.07 23.15 4.73
CA ILE A 391 9.39 22.64 5.11
C ILE A 391 10.33 23.85 5.22
N THR A 392 10.52 24.34 6.45
CA THR A 392 11.40 25.49 6.70
C THR A 392 12.83 25.02 6.86
N THR A 393 13.74 25.52 6.02
CA THR A 393 15.18 25.24 6.12
C THR A 393 15.88 26.31 6.96
N THR A 394 17.09 26.00 7.44
CA THR A 394 17.98 26.97 8.10
C THR A 394 18.76 27.83 7.11
N ILE A 395 18.59 27.58 5.81
CA ILE A 395 19.35 28.22 4.74
C ILE A 395 19.01 29.71 4.61
N ASN A 396 20.03 30.56 4.72
CA ASN A 396 19.90 31.97 4.43
C ASN A 396 20.02 32.24 2.95
N LYS A 397 18.95 32.75 2.33
CA LYS A 397 18.87 32.99 0.88
C LYS A 397 20.03 33.79 0.34
N LYS A 398 20.38 34.91 0.98
CA LYS A 398 21.46 35.83 0.54
C LYS A 398 22.81 35.14 0.57
N ILE A 399 23.10 34.43 1.67
CA ILE A 399 24.35 33.70 1.85
C ILE A 399 24.46 32.58 0.80
N HIS A 400 23.45 31.75 0.72
CA HIS A 400 23.42 30.63 -0.22
C HIS A 400 23.60 31.08 -1.67
N THR A 401 22.84 32.13 -2.10
CA THR A 401 22.96 32.69 -3.43
C THR A 401 24.37 33.27 -3.68
N ALA A 402 24.98 33.95 -2.71
CA ALA A 402 26.34 34.46 -2.86
C ALA A 402 27.36 33.34 -3.02
N MET A 403 27.22 32.22 -2.30
CA MET A 403 28.08 31.02 -2.43
C MET A 403 27.94 30.38 -3.81
N GLN A 404 26.71 30.20 -4.31
CA GLN A 404 26.45 29.67 -5.66
C GLN A 404 27.06 30.57 -6.75
N ASN A 405 26.86 31.90 -6.65
CA ASN A 405 27.41 32.85 -7.59
C ASN A 405 28.95 32.87 -7.57
N ALA A 406 29.58 32.72 -6.40
CA ALA A 406 31.05 32.62 -6.32
C ALA A 406 31.58 31.42 -7.10
N VAL A 407 30.94 30.25 -6.99
CA VAL A 407 31.35 29.07 -7.75
C VAL A 407 31.07 29.24 -9.25
N ALA A 408 29.91 29.79 -9.62
CA ALA A 408 29.59 30.05 -11.04
C ALA A 408 30.58 31.01 -11.71
N ASN A 409 31.02 32.06 -11.00
CA ASN A 409 31.88 33.09 -11.52
C ASN A 409 33.39 32.73 -11.50
N TYR A 410 33.82 32.06 -10.43
CA TYR A 410 35.24 31.83 -10.15
C TYR A 410 35.64 30.36 -10.16
N GLY A 411 34.73 29.41 -10.21
CA GLY A 411 35.02 27.97 -10.20
C GLY A 411 35.93 27.53 -11.32
N ARG A 412 35.84 28.16 -12.49
CA ARG A 412 36.72 27.92 -13.63
C ARG A 412 38.21 28.24 -13.39
N LEU A 413 38.52 29.03 -12.36
CA LEU A 413 39.92 29.37 -12.03
C LEU A 413 40.74 28.19 -11.49
N VAL A 414 40.05 27.11 -11.07
CA VAL A 414 40.70 25.87 -10.63
C VAL A 414 40.67 24.77 -11.68
N ASP A 415 40.20 25.08 -12.90
CA ASP A 415 40.25 24.17 -14.03
C ASP A 415 41.69 24.04 -14.55
N ASP A 416 42.10 22.83 -14.91
CA ASP A 416 43.40 22.55 -15.46
C ASP A 416 43.36 21.58 -16.65
N ALA A 417 44.52 21.18 -17.15
CA ALA A 417 44.60 20.25 -18.30
C ALA A 417 44.05 18.85 -17.97
N THR A 418 43.84 18.51 -16.70
CA THR A 418 43.35 17.19 -16.29
C THR A 418 41.84 17.19 -16.12
N GLY A 419 41.16 18.36 -16.04
CA GLY A 419 39.69 18.44 -15.97
C GLY A 419 39.15 19.64 -15.19
N GLN A 420 37.90 19.53 -14.83
CA GLN A 420 37.15 20.51 -14.03
C GLN A 420 36.89 19.93 -12.65
N PRO A 421 37.69 20.28 -11.64
CA PRO A 421 37.49 19.81 -10.26
C PRO A 421 36.12 20.24 -9.71
N GLU A 422 35.44 19.36 -8.98
CA GLU A 422 34.22 19.70 -8.27
C GLU A 422 34.49 20.65 -7.11
N VAL A 423 33.50 21.48 -6.81
CA VAL A 423 33.58 22.46 -5.72
C VAL A 423 32.48 22.17 -4.71
N GLY A 424 32.86 21.92 -3.46
CA GLY A 424 31.92 21.75 -2.35
C GLY A 424 32.33 22.60 -1.15
N ASN A 425 31.39 23.29 -0.53
CA ASN A 425 31.59 23.97 0.74
C ASN A 425 30.29 24.07 1.55
N VAL A 426 30.43 24.29 2.87
CA VAL A 426 29.32 24.48 3.83
C VAL A 426 29.66 25.63 4.74
N LEU A 427 28.71 26.55 4.94
CA LEU A 427 28.77 27.59 5.96
C LEU A 427 27.80 27.27 7.08
N MET A 428 28.33 27.15 8.31
CA MET A 428 27.56 26.86 9.52
C MET A 428 27.65 28.00 10.53
N ASP A 429 26.56 28.20 11.27
CA ASP A 429 26.59 29.03 12.48
C ASP A 429 27.24 28.24 13.63
N ASN A 430 28.38 28.74 14.13
CA ASN A 430 29.13 28.06 15.18
C ASN A 430 28.42 28.01 16.56
N LYS A 431 27.36 28.79 16.76
CA LYS A 431 26.61 28.81 18.02
C LYS A 431 25.46 27.80 18.00
N THR A 432 24.79 27.69 16.85
CA THR A 432 23.57 26.88 16.72
C THR A 432 23.81 25.57 16.00
N GLY A 433 24.91 25.43 15.24
CA GLY A 433 25.16 24.32 14.33
C GLY A 433 24.32 24.36 13.03
N ALA A 434 23.52 25.42 12.84
CA ALA A 434 22.67 25.55 11.68
C ALA A 434 23.48 25.78 10.40
N VAL A 435 23.15 25.04 9.32
CA VAL A 435 23.71 25.29 7.98
C VAL A 435 23.04 26.51 7.39
N LEU A 436 23.83 27.59 7.16
CA LEU A 436 23.34 28.83 6.58
C LEU A 436 23.37 28.85 5.06
N GLY A 437 24.24 28.04 4.47
CA GLY A 437 24.37 27.88 3.03
C GLY A 437 25.40 26.81 2.68
N PHE A 438 25.29 26.25 1.50
CA PHE A 438 26.26 25.27 0.99
C PHE A 438 26.33 25.30 -0.53
N VAL A 439 27.40 24.71 -1.08
CA VAL A 439 27.55 24.38 -2.48
C VAL A 439 27.75 22.87 -2.56
N GLY A 440 26.89 22.15 -3.25
CA GLY A 440 26.94 20.71 -3.38
C GLY A 440 27.80 20.21 -4.54
N GLY A 441 28.12 21.09 -5.47
CA GLY A 441 28.88 20.81 -6.70
C GLY A 441 28.72 21.95 -7.68
N ARG A 442 29.39 21.89 -8.82
CA ARG A 442 29.30 22.92 -9.89
C ARG A 442 27.98 22.86 -10.65
N ASN A 443 27.53 21.65 -10.95
CA ASN A 443 26.29 21.43 -11.73
C ASN A 443 25.60 20.13 -11.32
N TYR A 444 24.44 20.25 -10.71
CA TYR A 444 23.62 19.10 -10.29
C TYR A 444 23.22 18.17 -11.43
N GLN A 445 23.02 18.70 -12.64
CA GLN A 445 22.60 17.88 -13.79
C GLN A 445 23.72 16.94 -14.27
N ILE A 446 24.99 17.34 -14.06
CA ILE A 446 26.18 16.55 -14.43
C ILE A 446 26.57 15.61 -13.27
N ASN A 447 26.62 16.13 -12.05
CA ASN A 447 27.00 15.36 -10.87
C ASN A 447 25.94 15.50 -9.77
N LYS A 448 25.21 14.43 -9.52
CA LYS A 448 24.15 14.38 -8.49
C LYS A 448 24.70 14.13 -7.09
N THR A 449 25.97 13.81 -6.93
CA THR A 449 26.62 13.57 -5.64
C THR A 449 26.93 14.89 -4.96
N ILE A 450 26.46 15.07 -3.72
CA ILE A 450 26.74 16.27 -2.94
C ILE A 450 28.14 16.15 -2.33
N THR A 451 29.08 16.88 -2.89
CA THR A 451 30.51 16.83 -2.52
C THR A 451 30.79 17.15 -1.04
N PRO A 452 30.15 18.16 -0.39
CA PRO A 452 30.43 18.46 1.01
C PRO A 452 29.92 17.42 2.00
N LEU A 453 28.80 16.75 1.69
CA LEU A 453 28.19 15.77 2.58
C LEU A 453 28.92 14.41 2.52
N THR A 454 29.56 14.10 1.41
CA THR A 454 30.39 12.91 1.26
C THR A 454 31.75 13.05 1.99
N LEU A 455 32.25 14.27 2.14
CA LEU A 455 33.48 14.58 2.90
C LEU A 455 33.28 14.44 4.43
N SER A 456 32.07 14.52 4.94
CA SER A 456 31.76 14.30 6.37
C SER A 456 32.04 12.85 6.83
N VAL A 457 32.12 11.91 5.90
CA VAL A 457 32.49 10.50 6.16
C VAL A 457 34.00 10.33 6.34
N LEU A 458 34.82 11.26 5.86
CA LEU A 458 36.28 11.19 5.94
C LEU A 458 36.87 11.96 7.14
N LEU A 459 36.09 12.80 7.81
CA LEU A 459 36.47 13.43 9.05
C LEU A 459 35.70 12.74 10.20
N PRO A 460 36.36 12.25 11.26
CA PRO A 460 35.67 11.70 12.41
C PRO A 460 34.94 12.84 13.14
N LEU A 461 33.75 13.18 12.66
CA LEU A 461 32.85 14.09 13.34
C LEU A 461 32.32 13.38 14.58
N GLN A 462 32.48 14.03 15.72
CA GLN A 462 31.99 13.56 17.00
C GLN A 462 30.47 13.24 16.88
N PRO A 463 29.98 12.18 17.55
CA PRO A 463 28.60 11.71 17.39
C PRO A 463 27.49 12.66 17.85
N ASN A 464 27.82 13.90 18.26
CA ASN A 464 26.90 14.89 18.80
C ASN A 464 26.62 16.08 17.86
N LEU A 465 27.16 16.09 16.64
CA LEU A 465 26.80 17.10 15.64
C LEU A 465 25.59 16.60 14.82
N CYS A 466 24.41 16.69 15.43
CA CYS A 466 23.15 16.65 14.69
C CYS A 466 23.08 17.83 13.72
N TRP A 467 22.87 17.56 12.46
CA TRP A 467 22.54 18.55 11.43
C TRP A 467 21.09 19.02 11.64
N PRO A 468 20.80 20.17 12.25
CA PRO A 468 19.43 20.69 12.25
C PRO A 468 19.25 21.55 11.01
N THR A 469 19.11 20.94 9.83
CA THR A 469 18.89 21.67 8.58
C THR A 469 17.43 21.99 8.36
N VAL A 470 16.51 21.29 9.01
CA VAL A 470 15.06 21.48 8.92
C VAL A 470 14.46 21.72 10.29
N LEU A 471 13.77 22.84 10.46
CA LEU A 471 12.96 23.16 11.64
C LEU A 471 11.67 22.30 11.63
N PRO A 472 10.89 22.28 12.73
CA PRO A 472 9.69 21.44 12.81
C PRO A 472 8.77 21.62 11.60
N LEU A 473 8.23 20.51 11.11
CA LEU A 473 7.21 20.50 10.06
C LEU A 473 5.94 21.12 10.62
N THR A 474 5.43 22.17 10.00
CA THR A 474 4.13 22.77 10.32
C THR A 474 3.18 22.57 9.16
N LYS A 475 1.93 22.15 9.44
CA LYS A 475 0.87 22.19 8.43
C LYS A 475 0.51 23.65 8.17
N ALA A 476 0.44 24.00 6.89
CA ALA A 476 0.01 25.33 6.44
C ALA A 476 -1.50 25.51 6.62
#